data_7a24d0cc056e147570b468fb23504bc9
#
_entry.id   7a24d0cc056e147570b468fb23504bc9
#
_cell.length_a   1.000
_cell.length_b   1.000
_cell.length_c   1.000
_cell.angle_alpha   90.00
_cell.angle_beta   90.00
_cell.angle_gamma   90.00
#
_symmetry.space_group_name_H-M   'P 1'
#
loop_
_entity.id
_entity.type
_entity.pdbx_description
1 polymer ?
#
loop_
_entity_poly.entity_id
_entity_poly.type
_entity_poly.pdbx_seq_one_letter_code
_entity_poly.pdbx_strand_id
1 'polypeptide(L)'
;MTVAPSAAPTGEPVRAPLRAWQRAALVQYLRTHPQDFTAVATPGAGKTTFALRVAAELLSSGTVQAVTVVAPTEHLKTQWALAAARVGIPLDPTFRNAAGAHSADYVGVVVTYAQVAAHPALHRARTNRRRTLVVLDEVHHAGDALSWGDAVREAFEPAARRLCLTGTPFRSDTAAIPFVRYERGGDGITRSAADCAYGYGEALRDGVVRPVLFLAYSGTTTWRTRVGEEVTATLGEPLTADQTAAAWRTALDPAGDWMPAVLQAADRRLSQVRAGGMPDAGAMVIASDHKAAKAYAALLQRITGAAPVVVLSDDPTASTRIASFDESDDRWLVAVRMVSEGVDIPRLAVGVYATSVQTPLYFAQAIGRFVRARRPGETASVFLPSVPTLLQLAAEVEKSRDHALDGPAKEQFLADELLAAANREQDEDTDDEPAFTALQASAHLDRVIYDGGEYGTGAGVGSEDELEYLGLPGLLEPDQVRALLAKRQATQVAAAPKPAAAPRERSAFEVLQGLRKELNGLVGAWHHRTGLPHGAIHAQLRTECGGPPTAVATAQQVQDRIDAMRRWAAARR
;
A
#
# COMPACT_ATOMS: atom_id res chain seq x y z
N MET A 1 -49.71 31.83 6.36
CA MET A 1 -48.44 32.48 6.68
C MET A 1 -47.39 31.86 5.75
N THR A 2 -47.05 32.61 4.72
CA THR A 2 -46.15 32.22 3.64
C THR A 2 -44.72 32.51 4.12
N VAL A 3 -43.92 31.48 4.31
CA VAL A 3 -42.51 31.64 4.65
C VAL A 3 -41.75 31.99 3.38
N ALA A 4 -41.16 33.18 3.33
CA ALA A 4 -40.30 33.64 2.26
C ALA A 4 -39.03 32.78 2.18
N PRO A 5 -38.50 32.49 0.97
CA PRO A 5 -37.24 31.76 0.84
C PRO A 5 -36.08 32.64 1.30
N SER A 6 -35.30 32.07 2.22
CA SER A 6 -34.04 32.67 2.71
C SER A 6 -33.10 32.94 1.55
N ALA A 7 -32.64 34.19 1.44
CA ALA A 7 -31.67 34.62 0.45
C ALA A 7 -30.37 33.83 0.55
N ALA A 8 -29.85 33.37 -0.59
CA ALA A 8 -28.55 32.74 -0.70
C ALA A 8 -27.45 33.70 -0.19
N PRO A 9 -26.41 33.22 0.48
CA PRO A 9 -25.32 34.07 0.93
C PRO A 9 -24.54 34.59 -0.28
N THR A 10 -24.64 35.91 -0.54
CA THR A 10 -23.84 36.66 -1.51
C THR A 10 -22.44 36.96 -0.94
N GLY A 11 -21.68 35.92 -0.63
CA GLY A 11 -20.25 36.04 -0.31
C GLY A 11 -19.45 35.54 -1.50
N GLU A 12 -18.41 36.26 -1.93
CA GLU A 12 -17.44 35.72 -2.89
C GLU A 12 -16.94 34.38 -2.36
N PRO A 13 -16.85 33.33 -3.21
CA PRO A 13 -16.39 32.02 -2.77
C PRO A 13 -15.00 32.16 -2.18
N VAL A 14 -14.84 31.77 -0.90
CA VAL A 14 -13.56 31.83 -0.19
C VAL A 14 -12.60 30.86 -0.88
N ARG A 15 -11.73 31.40 -1.74
CA ARG A 15 -10.71 30.63 -2.44
C ARG A 15 -9.64 30.24 -1.43
N ALA A 16 -9.62 29.00 -0.99
CA ALA A 16 -8.56 28.48 -0.12
C ALA A 16 -7.17 28.74 -0.75
N PRO A 17 -6.17 29.15 0.05
CA PRO A 17 -4.82 29.40 -0.45
C PRO A 17 -4.23 28.10 -1.00
N LEU A 18 -3.69 28.17 -2.22
CA LEU A 18 -3.03 27.04 -2.85
C LEU A 18 -1.64 26.80 -2.25
N ARG A 19 -1.28 25.54 -2.06
CA ARG A 19 0.10 25.12 -1.74
C ARG A 19 1.04 25.45 -2.91
N ALA A 20 2.35 25.47 -2.65
CA ALA A 20 3.36 25.83 -3.65
C ALA A 20 3.25 24.96 -4.92
N TRP A 21 3.19 23.63 -4.77
CA TRP A 21 3.05 22.71 -5.89
C TRP A 21 1.74 22.93 -6.69
N GLN A 22 0.62 23.19 -6.00
CA GLN A 22 -0.67 23.44 -6.64
C GLN A 22 -0.64 24.72 -7.48
N ARG A 23 0.02 25.79 -6.98
CA ARG A 23 0.22 27.02 -7.74
C ARG A 23 1.07 26.78 -8.99
N ALA A 24 2.19 26.07 -8.83
CA ALA A 24 3.08 25.73 -9.95
C ALA A 24 2.35 24.91 -11.02
N ALA A 25 1.62 23.87 -10.62
CA ALA A 25 0.83 23.02 -11.51
C ALA A 25 -0.31 23.82 -12.19
N LEU A 26 -0.99 24.71 -11.47
CA LEU A 26 -2.03 25.56 -12.04
C LEU A 26 -1.46 26.54 -13.09
N VAL A 27 -0.33 27.19 -12.79
CA VAL A 27 0.34 28.08 -13.75
C VAL A 27 0.76 27.31 -15.00
N GLN A 28 1.33 26.11 -14.85
CA GLN A 28 1.67 25.24 -15.98
C GLN A 28 0.43 24.89 -16.80
N TYR A 29 -0.65 24.43 -16.14
CA TYR A 29 -1.92 24.08 -16.78
C TYR A 29 -2.50 25.23 -17.59
N LEU A 30 -2.60 26.41 -16.98
CA LEU A 30 -3.14 27.60 -17.62
C LEU A 30 -2.26 28.16 -18.75
N ARG A 31 -0.96 27.92 -18.73
CA ARG A 31 -0.02 28.31 -19.78
C ARG A 31 -0.07 27.37 -21.00
N THR A 32 -0.18 26.06 -20.76
CA THR A 32 -0.11 25.04 -21.81
C THR A 32 -1.47 24.69 -22.41
N HIS A 33 -2.57 25.00 -21.71
CA HIS A 33 -3.95 24.68 -22.10
C HIS A 33 -4.13 23.24 -22.61
N PRO A 34 -3.62 22.21 -21.90
CA PRO A 34 -3.63 20.85 -22.38
C PRO A 34 -5.06 20.30 -22.44
N GLN A 35 -5.34 19.38 -23.36
CA GLN A 35 -6.59 18.60 -23.31
C GLN A 35 -6.55 17.58 -22.19
N ASP A 36 -5.41 16.90 -22.04
CA ASP A 36 -5.13 15.93 -20.97
C ASP A 36 -4.03 16.47 -20.06
N PHE A 37 -4.25 16.40 -18.76
CA PHE A 37 -3.25 16.76 -17.76
C PHE A 37 -3.25 15.75 -16.64
N THR A 38 -2.10 15.15 -16.38
CA THR A 38 -1.91 14.15 -15.33
C THR A 38 -1.15 14.76 -14.15
N ALA A 39 -1.82 14.82 -13.00
CA ALA A 39 -1.21 15.24 -11.74
C ALA A 39 -1.05 14.04 -10.80
N VAL A 40 0.18 13.68 -10.54
CA VAL A 40 0.57 12.67 -9.54
C VAL A 40 0.91 13.41 -8.25
N ALA A 41 0.14 13.18 -7.19
CA ALA A 41 0.41 13.81 -5.91
C ALA A 41 0.07 12.87 -4.76
N THR A 42 0.98 12.76 -3.78
CA THR A 42 0.84 11.87 -2.62
C THR A 42 -0.52 12.06 -1.91
N PRO A 43 -1.08 11.04 -1.26
CA PRO A 43 -2.26 11.21 -0.39
C PRO A 43 -2.04 12.36 0.60
N GLY A 44 -3.09 13.18 0.85
CA GLY A 44 -2.98 14.36 1.70
C GLY A 44 -2.40 15.61 1.04
N ALA A 45 -1.84 15.52 -0.16
CA ALA A 45 -1.27 16.67 -0.90
C ALA A 45 -2.31 17.73 -1.34
N GLY A 46 -3.61 17.39 -1.35
CA GLY A 46 -4.69 18.30 -1.73
C GLY A 46 -5.05 18.25 -3.20
N LYS A 47 -5.03 17.08 -3.84
CA LYS A 47 -5.45 16.86 -5.23
C LYS A 47 -6.81 17.46 -5.55
N THR A 48 -7.80 17.24 -4.68
CA THR A 48 -9.16 17.77 -4.80
C THR A 48 -9.19 19.29 -4.88
N THR A 49 -8.45 19.98 -4.01
CA THR A 49 -8.33 21.45 -3.99
C THR A 49 -7.74 21.96 -5.30
N PHE A 50 -6.71 21.31 -5.81
CA PHE A 50 -6.09 21.64 -7.10
C PHE A 50 -7.10 21.49 -8.25
N ALA A 51 -7.78 20.35 -8.33
CA ALA A 51 -8.75 20.09 -9.39
C ALA A 51 -9.94 21.06 -9.38
N LEU A 52 -10.47 21.35 -8.20
CA LEU A 52 -11.55 22.33 -8.06
C LEU A 52 -11.10 23.75 -8.42
N ARG A 53 -9.83 24.11 -8.17
CA ARG A 53 -9.29 25.37 -8.63
C ARG A 53 -9.17 25.42 -10.15
N VAL A 54 -8.68 24.36 -10.80
CA VAL A 54 -8.67 24.25 -12.27
C VAL A 54 -10.11 24.37 -12.81
N ALA A 55 -11.07 23.67 -12.22
CA ALA A 55 -12.48 23.73 -12.62
C ALA A 55 -13.04 25.16 -12.52
N ALA A 56 -12.76 25.86 -11.41
CA ALA A 56 -13.22 27.24 -11.22
C ALA A 56 -12.64 28.20 -12.28
N GLU A 57 -11.36 28.10 -12.60
CA GLU A 57 -10.72 28.95 -13.63
C GLU A 57 -11.30 28.66 -15.03
N LEU A 58 -11.52 27.38 -15.38
CA LEU A 58 -12.07 26.99 -16.68
C LEU A 58 -13.55 27.36 -16.86
N LEU A 59 -14.33 27.29 -15.77
CA LEU A 59 -15.74 27.74 -15.78
C LEU A 59 -15.82 29.26 -15.88
N SER A 60 -15.03 29.99 -15.10
CA SER A 60 -15.02 31.46 -15.10
C SER A 60 -14.56 32.05 -16.43
N SER A 61 -13.58 31.43 -17.10
CA SER A 61 -13.13 31.82 -18.44
C SER A 61 -14.08 31.38 -19.56
N GLY A 62 -15.12 30.61 -19.24
CA GLY A 62 -16.03 30.04 -20.25
C GLY A 62 -15.36 28.96 -21.12
N THR A 63 -14.15 28.49 -20.77
CA THR A 63 -13.45 27.41 -21.51
C THR A 63 -14.27 26.12 -21.45
N VAL A 64 -14.88 25.83 -20.30
CA VAL A 64 -15.84 24.74 -20.10
C VAL A 64 -17.15 25.25 -19.55
N GLN A 65 -18.21 24.48 -19.73
CA GLN A 65 -19.61 24.83 -19.34
C GLN A 65 -20.18 23.80 -18.35
N ALA A 66 -19.49 22.67 -18.19
CA ALA A 66 -19.92 21.61 -17.31
C ALA A 66 -18.70 20.91 -16.70
N VAL A 67 -18.89 20.25 -15.54
CA VAL A 67 -17.88 19.46 -14.86
C VAL A 67 -18.45 18.06 -14.60
N THR A 68 -17.69 17.04 -14.93
CA THR A 68 -17.96 15.66 -14.51
C THR A 68 -16.79 15.17 -13.70
N VAL A 69 -17.04 14.73 -12.46
CA VAL A 69 -16.03 14.08 -11.62
C VAL A 69 -16.32 12.59 -11.61
N VAL A 70 -15.31 11.78 -11.86
CA VAL A 70 -15.37 10.32 -11.75
C VAL A 70 -14.56 9.90 -10.53
N ALA A 71 -15.22 9.29 -9.57
CA ALA A 71 -14.64 8.87 -8.30
C ALA A 71 -14.64 7.34 -8.18
N PRO A 72 -13.71 6.73 -7.43
CA PRO A 72 -13.66 5.28 -7.23
C PRO A 72 -14.91 4.71 -6.53
N THR A 73 -15.44 5.42 -5.52
CA THR A 73 -16.48 4.89 -4.63
C THR A 73 -17.65 5.87 -4.46
N GLU A 74 -18.82 5.35 -4.05
CA GLU A 74 -20.02 6.17 -3.74
C GLU A 74 -19.77 7.17 -2.60
N HIS A 75 -18.98 6.81 -1.61
CA HIS A 75 -18.62 7.71 -0.51
C HIS A 75 -17.85 8.94 -1.02
N LEU A 76 -16.89 8.75 -1.91
CA LEU A 76 -16.12 9.84 -2.50
C LEU A 76 -16.98 10.78 -3.36
N LYS A 77 -18.07 10.30 -3.96
CA LYS A 77 -19.01 11.19 -4.68
C LYS A 77 -19.53 12.32 -3.79
N THR A 78 -19.97 11.95 -2.58
CA THR A 78 -20.48 12.92 -1.61
C THR A 78 -19.39 13.89 -1.14
N GLN A 79 -18.18 13.38 -0.85
CA GLN A 79 -17.04 14.22 -0.46
C GLN A 79 -16.67 15.23 -1.56
N TRP A 80 -16.61 14.78 -2.83
CA TRP A 80 -16.34 15.65 -3.97
C TRP A 80 -17.41 16.73 -4.14
N ALA A 81 -18.69 16.37 -4.03
CA ALA A 81 -19.79 17.32 -4.16
C ALA A 81 -19.77 18.37 -3.04
N LEU A 82 -19.51 17.96 -1.79
CA LEU A 82 -19.38 18.89 -0.67
C LEU A 82 -18.16 19.81 -0.82
N ALA A 83 -17.03 19.29 -1.27
CA ALA A 83 -15.83 20.10 -1.53
C ALA A 83 -16.07 21.12 -2.66
N ALA A 84 -16.74 20.69 -3.75
CA ALA A 84 -17.07 21.53 -4.88
C ALA A 84 -18.08 22.64 -4.49
N ALA A 85 -19.10 22.32 -3.70
CA ALA A 85 -20.07 23.28 -3.20
C ALA A 85 -19.41 24.41 -2.38
N ARG A 86 -18.40 24.09 -1.55
CA ARG A 86 -17.65 25.08 -0.75
C ARG A 86 -16.92 26.13 -1.60
N VAL A 87 -16.60 25.82 -2.85
CA VAL A 87 -15.95 26.72 -3.80
C VAL A 87 -16.90 27.25 -4.88
N GLY A 88 -18.22 27.08 -4.67
CA GLY A 88 -19.26 27.60 -5.56
C GLY A 88 -19.46 26.78 -6.84
N ILE A 89 -19.07 25.52 -6.87
CA ILE A 89 -19.28 24.61 -8.01
C ILE A 89 -20.31 23.53 -7.61
N PRO A 90 -21.61 23.72 -7.79
CA PRO A 90 -22.60 22.73 -7.40
C PRO A 90 -22.54 21.52 -8.33
N LEU A 91 -22.22 20.34 -7.78
CA LEU A 91 -22.20 19.06 -8.48
C LEU A 91 -23.25 18.12 -7.86
N ASP A 92 -23.96 17.37 -8.69
CA ASP A 92 -24.96 16.39 -8.25
C ASP A 92 -24.29 15.04 -7.91
N PRO A 93 -24.21 14.64 -6.62
CA PRO A 93 -23.69 13.34 -6.22
C PRO A 93 -24.74 12.23 -6.35
N THR A 94 -26.02 12.57 -6.50
CA THR A 94 -27.14 11.62 -6.51
C THR A 94 -27.51 11.17 -7.91
N PHE A 95 -26.82 11.68 -8.92
CA PHE A 95 -27.07 11.33 -10.31
C PHE A 95 -27.03 9.82 -10.53
N ARG A 96 -28.05 9.31 -11.24
CA ARG A 96 -28.17 7.90 -11.65
C ARG A 96 -28.31 7.82 -13.16
N ASN A 97 -27.72 6.80 -13.76
CA ASN A 97 -27.76 6.58 -15.21
C ASN A 97 -29.20 6.55 -15.76
N ALA A 98 -30.15 5.97 -15.01
CA ALA A 98 -31.56 5.91 -15.40
C ALA A 98 -32.24 7.29 -15.54
N ALA A 99 -31.73 8.33 -14.85
CA ALA A 99 -32.28 9.69 -14.95
C ALA A 99 -31.86 10.41 -16.24
N GLY A 100 -30.73 10.03 -16.86
CA GLY A 100 -30.20 10.59 -18.10
C GLY A 100 -29.72 12.05 -18.00
N ALA A 101 -30.42 12.91 -17.23
CA ALA A 101 -30.09 14.31 -16.99
C ALA A 101 -30.05 14.63 -15.50
N HIS A 102 -29.29 15.66 -15.10
CA HIS A 102 -29.29 16.23 -13.75
C HIS A 102 -30.10 17.54 -13.73
N SER A 103 -30.48 18.00 -12.52
CA SER A 103 -31.19 19.30 -12.36
C SER A 103 -30.38 20.47 -12.92
N ALA A 104 -31.06 21.52 -13.38
CA ALA A 104 -30.43 22.74 -13.84
C ALA A 104 -29.66 23.51 -12.74
N ASP A 105 -29.94 23.20 -11.47
CA ASP A 105 -29.26 23.79 -10.31
C ASP A 105 -27.79 23.35 -10.19
N TYR A 106 -27.41 22.27 -10.89
CA TYR A 106 -26.05 21.76 -10.89
C TYR A 106 -25.31 22.09 -12.18
N VAL A 107 -24.04 22.43 -12.07
CA VAL A 107 -23.16 22.64 -13.22
C VAL A 107 -22.58 21.32 -13.75
N GLY A 108 -22.80 20.22 -13.05
CA GLY A 108 -22.35 18.91 -13.43
C GLY A 108 -22.68 17.82 -12.43
N VAL A 109 -21.98 16.68 -12.53
CA VAL A 109 -22.27 15.49 -11.73
C VAL A 109 -20.99 14.89 -11.13
N VAL A 110 -21.16 14.12 -10.05
CA VAL A 110 -20.15 13.19 -9.58
C VAL A 110 -20.67 11.77 -9.80
N VAL A 111 -19.88 10.92 -10.48
CA VAL A 111 -20.23 9.53 -10.82
C VAL A 111 -19.11 8.59 -10.40
N THR A 112 -19.40 7.28 -10.34
CA THR A 112 -18.34 6.27 -10.12
C THR A 112 -17.85 5.67 -11.44
N TYR A 113 -16.65 5.09 -11.43
CA TYR A 113 -16.13 4.31 -12.58
C TYR A 113 -17.10 3.20 -12.98
N ALA A 114 -17.71 2.51 -12.02
CA ALA A 114 -18.74 1.49 -12.28
C ALA A 114 -19.98 2.04 -12.98
N GLN A 115 -20.45 3.25 -12.59
CA GLN A 115 -21.57 3.91 -13.28
C GLN A 115 -21.22 4.26 -14.73
N VAL A 116 -19.99 4.73 -14.99
CA VAL A 116 -19.51 5.03 -16.34
C VAL A 116 -19.40 3.75 -17.16
N ALA A 117 -18.81 2.70 -16.61
CA ALA A 117 -18.64 1.42 -17.29
C ALA A 117 -19.98 0.74 -17.64
N ALA A 118 -20.99 0.89 -16.80
CA ALA A 118 -22.33 0.35 -17.07
C ALA A 118 -23.04 1.03 -18.27
N HIS A 119 -22.79 2.32 -18.53
CA HIS A 119 -23.46 3.07 -19.59
C HIS A 119 -22.53 4.12 -20.27
N PRO A 120 -21.42 3.71 -20.91
CA PRO A 120 -20.44 4.63 -21.49
C PRO A 120 -21.03 5.56 -22.54
N ALA A 121 -21.93 5.06 -23.39
CA ALA A 121 -22.62 5.86 -24.43
C ALA A 121 -23.48 7.01 -23.84
N LEU A 122 -24.11 6.80 -22.69
CA LEU A 122 -24.84 7.87 -21.97
C LEU A 122 -23.87 8.98 -21.54
N HIS A 123 -22.76 8.61 -20.94
CA HIS A 123 -21.76 9.58 -20.49
C HIS A 123 -21.09 10.28 -21.67
N ARG A 124 -20.85 9.59 -22.79
CA ARG A 124 -20.39 10.20 -24.05
C ARG A 124 -21.37 11.25 -24.56
N ALA A 125 -22.66 10.93 -24.63
CA ALA A 125 -23.69 11.85 -25.06
C ALA A 125 -23.75 13.11 -24.16
N ARG A 126 -23.62 12.94 -22.85
CA ARG A 126 -23.57 14.06 -21.88
C ARG A 126 -22.33 14.93 -22.08
N THR A 127 -21.16 14.31 -22.29
CA THR A 127 -19.88 14.99 -22.51
C THR A 127 -19.91 15.83 -23.82
N ASN A 128 -20.54 15.31 -24.87
CA ASN A 128 -20.70 15.99 -26.15
C ASN A 128 -21.68 17.18 -26.08
N ARG A 129 -22.67 17.15 -25.18
CA ARG A 129 -23.73 18.17 -25.13
C ARG A 129 -23.21 19.54 -24.72
N ARG A 130 -22.16 19.60 -23.88
CA ARG A 130 -21.54 20.84 -23.39
C ARG A 130 -20.03 20.68 -23.36
N ARG A 131 -19.29 21.77 -23.51
CA ARG A 131 -17.83 21.75 -23.28
C ARG A 131 -17.57 21.35 -21.82
N THR A 132 -17.14 20.14 -21.62
CA THR A 132 -17.02 19.52 -20.29
C THR A 132 -15.58 19.40 -19.85
N LEU A 133 -15.28 19.77 -18.59
CA LEU A 133 -14.11 19.29 -17.87
C LEU A 133 -14.46 17.93 -17.23
N VAL A 134 -13.66 16.91 -17.51
CA VAL A 134 -13.72 15.62 -16.81
C VAL A 134 -12.55 15.53 -15.84
N VAL A 135 -12.85 15.31 -14.56
CA VAL A 135 -11.86 15.01 -13.52
C VAL A 135 -11.94 13.52 -13.21
N LEU A 136 -10.85 12.81 -13.45
CA LEU A 136 -10.70 11.37 -13.18
C LEU A 136 -9.90 11.23 -11.88
N ASP A 137 -10.58 11.00 -10.76
CA ASP A 137 -9.93 10.85 -9.46
C ASP A 137 -9.45 9.42 -9.27
N GLU A 138 -8.22 9.25 -8.78
CA GLU A 138 -7.50 7.98 -8.70
C GLU A 138 -7.62 7.19 -10.03
N VAL A 139 -7.15 7.81 -11.10
CA VAL A 139 -7.37 7.35 -12.49
C VAL A 139 -6.89 5.93 -12.78
N HIS A 140 -6.01 5.37 -11.94
CA HIS A 140 -5.58 3.98 -12.05
C HIS A 140 -6.74 2.98 -11.86
N HIS A 141 -7.81 3.33 -11.13
CA HIS A 141 -9.03 2.53 -11.04
C HIS A 141 -9.82 2.41 -12.35
N ALA A 142 -9.55 3.26 -13.32
CA ALA A 142 -10.14 3.09 -14.66
C ALA A 142 -9.79 1.77 -15.34
N GLY A 143 -8.93 0.96 -14.73
CA GLY A 143 -8.45 -0.31 -15.24
C GLY A 143 -8.72 -1.54 -14.40
N ASP A 144 -9.39 -1.42 -13.26
CA ASP A 144 -9.62 -2.53 -12.32
C ASP A 144 -10.43 -3.70 -12.94
N ALA A 145 -11.21 -3.42 -13.98
CA ALA A 145 -11.72 -4.45 -14.88
C ALA A 145 -11.28 -4.11 -16.31
N LEU A 146 -10.85 -5.08 -17.09
CA LEU A 146 -10.37 -4.93 -18.48
C LEU A 146 -11.32 -4.08 -19.35
N SER A 147 -12.62 -4.08 -19.06
CA SER A 147 -13.64 -3.30 -19.75
C SER A 147 -13.79 -1.84 -19.30
N TRP A 148 -13.29 -1.47 -18.11
CA TRP A 148 -13.50 -0.11 -17.56
C TRP A 148 -12.66 0.94 -18.27
N GLY A 149 -11.44 0.60 -18.64
CA GLY A 149 -10.55 1.49 -19.38
C GLY A 149 -11.13 1.94 -20.71
N ASP A 150 -11.67 0.99 -21.48
CA ASP A 150 -12.30 1.28 -22.77
C ASP A 150 -13.61 2.05 -22.60
N ALA A 151 -14.41 1.71 -21.60
CA ALA A 151 -15.65 2.43 -21.29
C ALA A 151 -15.39 3.89 -20.87
N VAL A 152 -14.36 4.14 -20.04
CA VAL A 152 -13.95 5.49 -19.63
C VAL A 152 -13.42 6.27 -20.83
N ARG A 153 -12.66 5.63 -21.72
CA ARG A 153 -12.18 6.23 -22.97
C ARG A 153 -13.36 6.60 -23.88
N GLU A 154 -14.26 5.66 -24.13
CA GLU A 154 -15.47 5.89 -24.91
C GLU A 154 -16.29 7.07 -24.37
N ALA A 155 -16.56 7.10 -23.06
CA ALA A 155 -17.39 8.11 -22.42
C ALA A 155 -16.80 9.52 -22.50
N PHE A 156 -15.47 9.65 -22.37
CA PHE A 156 -14.83 10.95 -22.13
C PHE A 156 -13.83 11.38 -23.21
N GLU A 157 -13.66 10.62 -24.30
CA GLU A 157 -12.87 11.03 -25.45
C GLU A 157 -13.29 12.44 -25.97
N PRO A 158 -14.60 12.79 -26.07
CA PRO A 158 -15.02 14.08 -26.58
C PRO A 158 -14.91 15.24 -25.58
N ALA A 159 -14.38 15.01 -24.37
CA ALA A 159 -14.25 16.05 -23.36
C ALA A 159 -13.36 17.22 -23.83
N ALA A 160 -13.77 18.45 -23.53
CA ALA A 160 -12.96 19.63 -23.85
C ALA A 160 -11.65 19.65 -23.07
N ARG A 161 -11.66 19.17 -21.82
CA ARG A 161 -10.50 19.03 -20.92
C ARG A 161 -10.66 17.80 -20.05
N ARG A 162 -9.55 17.10 -19.80
CA ARG A 162 -9.48 15.97 -18.86
C ARG A 162 -8.34 16.19 -17.88
N LEU A 163 -8.64 16.01 -16.61
CA LEU A 163 -7.70 16.11 -15.51
C LEU A 163 -7.61 14.75 -14.80
N CYS A 164 -6.49 14.07 -14.97
CA CYS A 164 -6.20 12.78 -14.35
C CYS A 164 -5.47 13.02 -13.03
N LEU A 165 -6.04 12.55 -11.93
CA LEU A 165 -5.47 12.66 -10.59
C LEU A 165 -5.11 11.27 -10.08
N THR A 166 -3.95 11.11 -9.47
CA THR A 166 -3.60 9.88 -8.76
C THR A 166 -2.59 10.17 -7.65
N GLY A 167 -2.67 9.40 -6.57
CA GLY A 167 -1.63 9.38 -5.52
C GLY A 167 -0.50 8.43 -5.86
N THR A 168 -0.81 7.45 -6.69
CA THR A 168 0.09 6.37 -7.08
C THR A 168 -0.19 6.05 -8.55
N PRO A 169 0.73 6.33 -9.49
CA PRO A 169 0.53 6.02 -10.91
C PRO A 169 0.74 4.54 -11.21
N PHE A 170 0.43 3.65 -10.27
CA PHE A 170 0.63 2.21 -10.42
C PHE A 170 -0.63 1.51 -10.87
N ARG A 171 -0.43 0.47 -11.68
CA ARG A 171 -1.41 -0.58 -11.94
C ARG A 171 -0.74 -1.92 -11.73
N SER A 172 -1.52 -2.91 -11.36
CA SER A 172 -1.09 -4.29 -11.24
C SER A 172 -0.92 -4.97 -12.61
N ASP A 173 -1.46 -4.39 -13.67
CA ASP A 173 -1.36 -4.89 -15.05
C ASP A 173 -0.49 -3.99 -15.95
N THR A 174 -0.22 -4.45 -17.18
CA THR A 174 0.54 -3.73 -18.20
C THR A 174 -0.34 -2.92 -19.16
N ALA A 175 -1.65 -2.77 -18.88
CA ALA A 175 -2.56 -2.00 -19.73
C ALA A 175 -2.40 -0.50 -19.49
N ALA A 176 -2.38 0.30 -20.55
CA ALA A 176 -2.24 1.75 -20.44
C ALA A 176 -3.46 2.38 -19.74
N ILE A 177 -3.19 3.26 -18.78
CA ILE A 177 -4.22 4.05 -18.09
C ILE A 177 -4.83 5.04 -19.09
N PRO A 178 -6.17 5.13 -19.20
CA PRO A 178 -6.82 6.06 -20.13
C PRO A 178 -6.39 7.50 -19.91
N PHE A 179 -6.09 8.22 -20.99
CA PHE A 179 -5.72 9.65 -21.02
C PHE A 179 -4.42 10.01 -20.28
N VAL A 180 -3.64 9.02 -19.86
CA VAL A 180 -2.28 9.19 -19.33
C VAL A 180 -1.27 9.00 -20.45
N ARG A 181 -0.29 9.89 -20.56
CA ARG A 181 0.80 9.77 -21.51
C ARG A 181 1.82 8.73 -21.06
N TYR A 182 2.48 8.10 -22.00
CA TYR A 182 3.56 7.15 -21.74
C TYR A 182 4.79 7.54 -22.58
N GLU A 183 5.95 7.50 -21.96
CA GLU A 183 7.22 7.83 -22.58
C GLU A 183 8.22 6.69 -22.40
N ARG A 184 9.01 6.43 -23.44
CA ARG A 184 10.04 5.39 -23.40
C ARG A 184 11.30 5.95 -22.77
N GLY A 185 11.72 5.38 -21.63
CA GLY A 185 12.96 5.76 -20.95
C GLY A 185 14.22 5.33 -21.73
N GLY A 186 15.37 5.86 -21.34
CA GLY A 186 16.67 5.47 -21.91
C GLY A 186 17.06 4.01 -21.63
N ASP A 187 16.41 3.36 -20.67
CA ASP A 187 16.50 1.94 -20.34
C ASP A 187 15.60 1.04 -21.22
N GLY A 188 14.87 1.64 -22.16
CA GLY A 188 13.96 0.95 -23.07
C GLY A 188 12.59 0.63 -22.47
N ILE A 189 12.33 0.97 -21.20
CA ILE A 189 11.05 0.73 -20.51
C ILE A 189 10.12 1.92 -20.76
N THR A 190 8.86 1.62 -21.11
CA THR A 190 7.82 2.63 -21.32
C THR A 190 7.09 2.90 -20.00
N ARG A 191 7.14 4.15 -19.52
CA ARG A 191 6.55 4.56 -18.25
C ARG A 191 5.51 5.67 -18.42
N SER A 192 4.58 5.76 -17.47
CA SER A 192 3.63 6.88 -17.41
C SER A 192 4.38 8.20 -17.21
N ALA A 193 3.98 9.22 -17.98
CA ALA A 193 4.53 10.57 -17.87
C ALA A 193 3.50 11.50 -17.23
N ALA A 194 3.81 12.01 -16.04
CA ALA A 194 3.01 13.01 -15.36
C ALA A 194 3.36 14.42 -15.87
N ASP A 195 2.34 15.29 -16.01
CA ASP A 195 2.57 16.71 -16.28
C ASP A 195 3.04 17.43 -15.02
N CYS A 196 2.58 16.97 -13.86
CA CYS A 196 3.03 17.45 -12.55
C CYS A 196 3.16 16.27 -11.60
N ALA A 197 4.29 16.18 -10.91
CA ALA A 197 4.53 15.20 -9.86
C ALA A 197 4.84 15.93 -8.54
N TYR A 198 4.23 15.45 -7.45
CA TYR A 198 4.49 15.91 -6.08
C TYR A 198 4.50 14.70 -5.16
N GLY A 199 5.67 14.13 -4.99
CA GLY A 199 5.90 12.89 -4.26
C GLY A 199 5.84 13.05 -2.74
N TYR A 200 5.89 11.92 -2.03
CA TYR A 200 5.87 11.90 -0.56
C TYR A 200 7.09 12.63 0.03
N GLY A 201 8.28 12.45 -0.52
CA GLY A 201 9.50 13.12 -0.04
C GLY A 201 9.44 14.64 -0.18
N GLU A 202 8.84 15.18 -1.26
CA GLU A 202 8.60 16.62 -1.42
C GLU A 202 7.56 17.13 -0.42
N ALA A 203 6.47 16.39 -0.27
CA ALA A 203 5.40 16.72 0.66
C ALA A 203 5.87 16.68 2.13
N LEU A 204 6.83 15.81 2.45
CA LEU A 204 7.45 15.73 3.76
C LEU A 204 8.33 16.96 4.03
N ARG A 205 9.17 17.36 3.06
CA ARG A 205 10.00 18.57 3.16
C ARG A 205 9.16 19.84 3.31
N ASP A 206 8.00 19.88 2.65
CA ASP A 206 7.06 21.01 2.70
C ASP A 206 6.16 20.99 3.95
N GLY A 207 6.29 19.98 4.84
CA GLY A 207 5.44 19.81 6.03
C GLY A 207 3.97 19.54 5.70
N VAL A 208 3.66 19.06 4.49
CA VAL A 208 2.30 18.76 4.03
C VAL A 208 1.84 17.39 4.52
N VAL A 209 2.78 16.47 4.64
CA VAL A 209 2.59 15.14 5.21
C VAL A 209 3.55 14.93 6.37
N ARG A 210 3.23 13.99 7.26
CA ARG A 210 4.08 13.61 8.39
C ARG A 210 4.93 12.38 8.08
N PRO A 211 6.09 12.24 8.73
CA PRO A 211 6.91 11.05 8.60
C PRO A 211 6.23 9.83 9.18
N VAL A 212 6.47 8.68 8.55
CA VAL A 212 5.97 7.36 8.98
C VAL A 212 7.14 6.50 9.43
N LEU A 213 7.09 6.02 10.68
CA LEU A 213 8.01 5.03 11.20
C LEU A 213 7.40 3.65 11.00
N PHE A 214 8.12 2.75 10.37
CA PHE A 214 7.69 1.36 10.23
C PHE A 214 8.37 0.51 11.31
N LEU A 215 7.57 -0.11 12.17
CA LEU A 215 8.03 -1.03 13.20
C LEU A 215 7.80 -2.45 12.70
N ALA A 216 8.85 -3.09 12.23
CA ALA A 216 8.80 -4.43 11.70
C ALA A 216 8.92 -5.47 12.82
N TYR A 217 7.94 -6.35 12.93
CA TYR A 217 7.92 -7.44 13.90
C TYR A 217 8.17 -8.76 13.21
N SER A 218 9.17 -9.47 13.71
CA SER A 218 9.50 -10.84 13.35
C SER A 218 8.95 -11.81 14.41
N GLY A 219 9.23 -13.08 14.26
CA GLY A 219 8.92 -14.12 15.23
C GLY A 219 8.99 -15.51 14.63
N THR A 220 9.17 -16.49 15.49
CA THR A 220 9.15 -17.90 15.11
C THR A 220 7.69 -18.34 14.96
N THR A 221 7.36 -18.93 13.82
CA THR A 221 6.04 -19.46 13.50
C THR A 221 6.14 -20.96 13.24
N THR A 222 5.20 -21.72 13.77
CA THR A 222 5.11 -23.18 13.57
C THR A 222 3.73 -23.52 13.05
N TRP A 223 3.66 -24.27 11.96
CA TRP A 223 2.43 -24.74 11.37
C TRP A 223 2.53 -26.21 10.95
N ARG A 224 1.38 -26.88 10.82
CA ARG A 224 1.27 -28.25 10.33
C ARG A 224 0.71 -28.26 8.92
N THR A 225 1.44 -28.90 8.01
CA THR A 225 1.00 -29.07 6.61
C THR A 225 -0.14 -30.10 6.51
N ARG A 226 -0.85 -30.16 5.36
CA ARG A 226 -1.89 -31.19 5.09
C ARG A 226 -1.39 -32.63 5.22
N VAL A 227 -0.10 -32.87 4.99
CA VAL A 227 0.50 -34.22 5.13
C VAL A 227 0.94 -34.51 6.57
N GLY A 228 0.63 -33.63 7.53
CA GLY A 228 0.91 -33.81 8.96
C GLY A 228 2.32 -33.40 9.39
N GLU A 229 3.15 -32.86 8.50
CA GLU A 229 4.50 -32.39 8.82
C GLU A 229 4.43 -31.05 9.55
N GLU A 230 5.17 -30.93 10.66
CA GLU A 230 5.32 -29.66 11.38
C GLU A 230 6.53 -28.90 10.81
N VAL A 231 6.29 -27.66 10.40
CA VAL A 231 7.30 -26.77 9.85
C VAL A 231 7.43 -25.56 10.78
N THR A 232 8.66 -25.22 11.14
CA THR A 232 8.98 -24.04 11.92
C THR A 232 9.87 -23.12 11.10
N ALA A 233 9.52 -21.82 11.07
CA ALA A 233 10.30 -20.81 10.37
C ALA A 233 10.20 -19.46 11.10
N THR A 234 11.20 -18.61 10.89
CA THR A 234 11.22 -17.24 11.41
C THR A 234 10.83 -16.24 10.31
N LEU A 235 9.91 -15.34 10.61
CA LEU A 235 9.57 -14.24 9.70
C LEU A 235 10.80 -13.36 9.43
N GLY A 236 11.03 -13.03 8.15
CA GLY A 236 12.19 -12.23 7.73
C GLY A 236 13.42 -13.05 7.37
N GLU A 237 13.46 -14.33 7.68
CA GLU A 237 14.47 -15.23 7.14
C GLU A 237 14.18 -15.57 5.67
N PRO A 238 15.22 -15.91 4.88
CA PRO A 238 15.02 -16.33 3.50
C PRO A 238 14.27 -17.66 3.42
N LEU A 239 13.02 -17.62 3.09
CA LEU A 239 12.10 -18.74 2.92
C LEU A 239 11.66 -18.87 1.45
N THR A 240 11.09 -20.02 1.08
CA THR A 240 10.36 -20.12 -0.20
C THR A 240 9.10 -19.28 -0.16
N ALA A 241 8.51 -18.96 -1.32
CA ALA A 241 7.27 -18.18 -1.38
C ALA A 241 6.14 -18.83 -0.56
N ASP A 242 5.96 -20.16 -0.68
CA ASP A 242 4.94 -20.91 0.06
C ASP A 242 5.19 -20.91 1.57
N GLN A 243 6.45 -21.09 1.99
CA GLN A 243 6.82 -21.02 3.40
C GLN A 243 6.62 -19.62 3.97
N THR A 244 6.97 -18.57 3.21
CA THR A 244 6.74 -17.19 3.61
C THR A 244 5.25 -16.92 3.79
N ALA A 245 4.41 -17.38 2.84
CA ALA A 245 2.97 -17.22 2.92
C ALA A 245 2.37 -17.97 4.13
N ALA A 246 2.82 -19.20 4.40
CA ALA A 246 2.36 -19.99 5.55
C ALA A 246 2.82 -19.36 6.88
N ALA A 247 4.08 -18.98 7.00
CA ALA A 247 4.61 -18.29 8.18
C ALA A 247 3.88 -16.98 8.47
N TRP A 248 3.64 -16.19 7.43
CA TRP A 248 2.92 -14.91 7.54
C TRP A 248 1.47 -15.10 8.00
N ARG A 249 0.73 -16.03 7.37
CA ARG A 249 -0.65 -16.34 7.81
C ARG A 249 -0.70 -16.87 9.24
N THR A 250 0.30 -17.70 9.64
CA THR A 250 0.42 -18.20 11.01
C THR A 250 0.67 -17.06 12.01
N ALA A 251 1.49 -16.07 11.66
CA ALA A 251 1.71 -14.89 12.49
C ALA A 251 0.43 -14.04 12.64
N LEU A 252 -0.35 -13.91 11.57
CA LEU A 252 -1.61 -13.16 11.58
C LEU A 252 -2.77 -13.91 12.22
N ASP A 253 -2.60 -15.16 12.64
CA ASP A 253 -3.65 -15.90 13.33
C ASP A 253 -3.99 -15.23 14.67
N PRO A 254 -5.26 -14.79 14.89
CA PRO A 254 -5.67 -14.17 16.14
C PRO A 254 -5.61 -15.09 17.36
N ALA A 255 -5.53 -16.40 17.16
CA ALA A 255 -5.37 -17.38 18.23
C ALA A 255 -3.91 -17.60 18.65
N GLY A 256 -2.93 -17.16 17.85
CA GLY A 256 -1.50 -17.21 18.15
C GLY A 256 -1.06 -16.06 19.07
N ASP A 257 0.21 -16.07 19.47
CA ASP A 257 0.78 -15.05 20.38
C ASP A 257 1.30 -13.81 19.66
N TRP A 258 1.56 -13.89 18.34
CA TRP A 258 2.14 -12.80 17.57
C TRP A 258 1.19 -11.59 17.48
N MET A 259 -0.05 -11.80 17.06
CA MET A 259 -1.03 -10.71 16.91
C MET A 259 -1.36 -10.01 18.24
N PRO A 260 -1.63 -10.72 19.35
CA PRO A 260 -1.82 -10.07 20.66
C PRO A 260 -0.61 -9.22 21.08
N ALA A 261 0.62 -9.70 20.86
CA ALA A 261 1.82 -8.98 21.21
C ALA A 261 1.98 -7.68 20.39
N VAL A 262 1.78 -7.75 19.08
CA VAL A 262 1.85 -6.58 18.19
C VAL A 262 0.74 -5.58 18.50
N LEU A 263 -0.50 -6.03 18.77
CA LEU A 263 -1.59 -5.12 19.16
C LEU A 263 -1.33 -4.44 20.51
N GLN A 264 -0.72 -5.13 21.47
CA GLN A 264 -0.30 -4.52 22.73
C GLN A 264 0.80 -3.46 22.51
N ALA A 265 1.81 -3.77 21.69
CA ALA A 265 2.86 -2.81 21.35
C ALA A 265 2.29 -1.57 20.65
N ALA A 266 1.36 -1.78 19.72
CA ALA A 266 0.69 -0.70 19.00
C ALA A 266 -0.20 0.16 19.94
N ASP A 267 -0.88 -0.44 20.91
CA ASP A 267 -1.67 0.33 21.90
C ASP A 267 -0.78 1.11 22.88
N ARG A 268 0.35 0.55 23.28
CA ARG A 268 1.37 1.30 24.04
C ARG A 268 1.86 2.49 23.24
N ARG A 269 2.17 2.28 21.94
CA ARG A 269 2.59 3.36 21.05
C ARG A 269 1.51 4.43 20.92
N LEU A 270 0.26 4.06 20.72
CA LEU A 270 -0.87 5.01 20.69
C LEU A 270 -0.96 5.81 22.00
N SER A 271 -0.80 5.15 23.14
CA SER A 271 -0.82 5.81 24.45
C SER A 271 0.31 6.84 24.58
N GLN A 272 1.52 6.53 24.09
CA GLN A 272 2.65 7.47 24.07
C GLN A 272 2.39 8.65 23.13
N VAL A 273 1.82 8.41 21.95
CA VAL A 273 1.44 9.46 21.00
C VAL A 273 0.40 10.40 21.62
N ARG A 274 -0.61 9.85 22.29
CA ARG A 274 -1.64 10.64 23.00
C ARG A 274 -1.06 11.47 24.12
N ALA A 275 -0.20 10.89 24.95
CA ALA A 275 0.50 11.61 26.04
C ALA A 275 1.47 12.66 25.49
N GLY A 276 2.05 12.43 24.33
CA GLY A 276 3.04 13.29 23.66
C GLY A 276 2.46 14.48 22.88
N GLY A 277 1.20 14.87 23.13
CA GLY A 277 0.62 16.09 22.53
C GLY A 277 -0.43 15.87 21.43
N MET A 278 -0.85 14.62 21.18
CA MET A 278 -1.92 14.25 20.27
C MET A 278 -3.03 13.47 21.03
N PRO A 279 -3.76 14.09 21.96
CA PRO A 279 -4.67 13.38 22.88
C PRO A 279 -5.82 12.66 22.19
N ASP A 280 -6.20 13.12 21.00
CA ASP A 280 -7.24 12.56 20.14
C ASP A 280 -6.71 11.56 19.08
N ALA A 281 -5.39 11.24 19.09
CA ALA A 281 -4.81 10.32 18.12
C ALA A 281 -5.55 8.99 18.08
N GLY A 282 -5.85 8.52 16.87
CA GLY A 282 -6.48 7.24 16.61
C GLY A 282 -5.51 6.21 16.06
N ALA A 283 -5.90 4.94 16.15
CA ALA A 283 -5.19 3.85 15.54
C ALA A 283 -6.10 3.00 14.65
N MET A 284 -5.52 2.33 13.63
CA MET A 284 -6.28 1.46 12.74
C MET A 284 -5.57 0.13 12.50
N VAL A 285 -6.34 -0.96 12.61
CA VAL A 285 -5.93 -2.29 12.13
C VAL A 285 -6.50 -2.52 10.74
N ILE A 286 -5.63 -2.87 9.80
CA ILE A 286 -6.00 -3.25 8.43
C ILE A 286 -6.04 -4.77 8.38
N ALA A 287 -7.24 -5.35 8.42
CA ALA A 287 -7.45 -6.79 8.45
C ALA A 287 -7.60 -7.40 7.05
N SER A 288 -7.30 -8.68 6.91
CA SER A 288 -7.43 -9.43 5.65
C SER A 288 -8.89 -9.60 5.23
N ASP A 289 -9.75 -9.97 6.17
CA ASP A 289 -11.14 -10.39 5.96
C ASP A 289 -12.02 -10.06 7.19
N HIS A 290 -13.31 -10.30 7.06
CA HIS A 290 -14.32 -10.02 8.11
C HIS A 290 -14.11 -10.85 9.39
N LYS A 291 -13.66 -12.12 9.24
CA LYS A 291 -13.42 -13.02 10.39
C LYS A 291 -12.22 -12.51 11.19
N ALA A 292 -11.12 -12.20 10.52
CA ALA A 292 -9.93 -11.61 11.13
C ALA A 292 -10.25 -10.26 11.81
N ALA A 293 -11.01 -9.38 11.14
CA ALA A 293 -11.39 -8.08 11.69
C ALA A 293 -12.16 -8.21 13.00
N LYS A 294 -13.17 -9.10 13.06
CA LYS A 294 -13.94 -9.37 14.27
C LYS A 294 -13.06 -9.95 15.38
N ALA A 295 -12.15 -10.87 15.06
CA ALA A 295 -11.23 -11.48 16.01
C ALA A 295 -10.23 -10.46 16.56
N TYR A 296 -9.65 -9.60 15.73
CA TYR A 296 -8.76 -8.52 16.17
C TYR A 296 -9.50 -7.47 17.02
N ALA A 297 -10.76 -7.19 16.70
CA ALA A 297 -11.58 -6.32 17.54
C ALA A 297 -11.79 -6.91 18.93
N ALA A 298 -12.06 -8.20 19.06
CA ALA A 298 -12.18 -8.88 20.35
C ALA A 298 -10.83 -8.90 21.11
N LEU A 299 -9.70 -9.06 20.43
CA LEU A 299 -8.36 -8.94 21.02
C LEU A 299 -8.14 -7.53 21.58
N LEU A 300 -8.40 -6.49 20.80
CA LEU A 300 -8.25 -5.10 21.21
C LEU A 300 -9.15 -4.76 22.40
N GLN A 301 -10.39 -5.24 22.41
CA GLN A 301 -11.29 -5.04 23.55
C GLN A 301 -10.73 -5.66 24.84
N ARG A 302 -10.10 -6.83 24.75
CA ARG A 302 -9.43 -7.47 25.90
C ARG A 302 -8.18 -6.70 26.35
N ILE A 303 -7.41 -6.14 25.40
CA ILE A 303 -6.18 -5.41 25.70
C ILE A 303 -6.47 -4.03 26.28
N THR A 304 -7.44 -3.31 25.73
CA THR A 304 -7.71 -1.90 26.05
C THR A 304 -8.87 -1.69 27.04
N GLY A 305 -9.71 -2.70 27.22
CA GLY A 305 -10.96 -2.60 27.98
C GLY A 305 -12.10 -1.89 27.24
N ALA A 306 -11.87 -1.32 26.06
CA ALA A 306 -12.83 -0.60 25.23
C ALA A 306 -13.06 -1.32 23.89
N ALA A 307 -14.31 -1.37 23.42
CA ALA A 307 -14.63 -1.95 22.12
C ALA A 307 -14.13 -1.03 20.99
N PRO A 308 -13.37 -1.52 20.01
CA PRO A 308 -12.98 -0.75 18.85
C PRO A 308 -14.17 -0.56 17.90
N VAL A 309 -14.13 0.49 17.07
CA VAL A 309 -15.05 0.66 15.94
C VAL A 309 -14.66 -0.34 14.85
N VAL A 310 -15.62 -1.13 14.35
CA VAL A 310 -15.39 -2.11 13.27
C VAL A 310 -16.11 -1.65 12.01
N VAL A 311 -15.39 -1.62 10.89
CA VAL A 311 -15.91 -1.23 9.59
C VAL A 311 -15.63 -2.35 8.58
N LEU A 312 -16.69 -2.92 8.05
CA LEU A 312 -16.65 -4.01 7.08
C LEU A 312 -17.04 -3.47 5.69
N SER A 313 -16.56 -4.12 4.64
CA SER A 313 -16.71 -3.67 3.26
C SER A 313 -18.15 -3.66 2.75
N ASP A 314 -18.98 -4.55 3.24
CA ASP A 314 -20.39 -4.75 2.87
C ASP A 314 -21.39 -4.05 3.82
N ASP A 315 -20.88 -3.36 4.85
CA ASP A 315 -21.72 -2.63 5.80
C ASP A 315 -22.23 -1.31 5.19
N PRO A 316 -23.53 -1.17 4.90
CA PRO A 316 -24.08 0.09 4.39
C PRO A 316 -23.89 1.28 5.34
N THR A 317 -23.60 1.02 6.62
CA THR A 317 -23.33 2.06 7.64
C THR A 317 -21.83 2.39 7.76
N ALA A 318 -20.96 1.76 6.97
CA ALA A 318 -19.51 1.94 7.03
C ALA A 318 -19.11 3.43 7.01
N SER A 319 -19.64 4.20 6.05
CA SER A 319 -19.32 5.64 5.92
C SER A 319 -19.73 6.45 7.16
N THR A 320 -20.88 6.14 7.77
CA THR A 320 -21.35 6.82 8.98
C THR A 320 -20.46 6.48 10.17
N ARG A 321 -20.05 5.21 10.31
CA ARG A 321 -19.13 4.78 11.38
C ARG A 321 -17.76 5.42 11.25
N ILE A 322 -17.26 5.55 10.02
CA ILE A 322 -15.99 6.23 9.76
C ILE A 322 -16.08 7.71 10.15
N ALA A 323 -17.16 8.41 9.74
CA ALA A 323 -17.35 9.80 10.10
C ALA A 323 -17.48 9.98 11.63
N SER A 324 -18.25 9.12 12.30
CA SER A 324 -18.34 9.13 13.76
C SER A 324 -17.00 8.86 14.44
N PHE A 325 -16.19 7.94 13.91
CA PHE A 325 -14.86 7.69 14.44
C PHE A 325 -13.94 8.91 14.25
N ASP A 326 -14.00 9.61 13.13
CA ASP A 326 -13.17 10.80 12.89
C ASP A 326 -13.50 11.95 13.84
N GLU A 327 -14.77 12.09 14.21
CA GLU A 327 -15.27 13.12 15.15
C GLU A 327 -15.16 12.72 16.63
N SER A 328 -14.81 11.47 16.94
CA SER A 328 -14.72 10.94 18.30
C SER A 328 -13.28 10.90 18.84
N ASP A 329 -13.15 10.61 20.14
CA ASP A 329 -11.87 10.28 20.79
C ASP A 329 -11.62 8.76 20.87
N ASP A 330 -12.38 7.96 20.12
CA ASP A 330 -12.22 6.50 20.08
C ASP A 330 -10.79 6.13 19.68
N ARG A 331 -10.22 5.13 20.37
CA ARG A 331 -8.82 4.76 20.21
C ARG A 331 -8.58 3.96 18.93
N TRP A 332 -9.44 2.99 18.64
CA TRP A 332 -9.19 1.96 17.64
C TRP A 332 -10.30 1.84 16.62
N LEU A 333 -9.89 1.79 15.37
CA LEU A 333 -10.68 1.39 14.21
C LEU A 333 -10.14 0.05 13.69
N VAL A 334 -10.99 -0.93 13.44
CA VAL A 334 -10.62 -2.16 12.74
C VAL A 334 -11.36 -2.19 11.41
N ALA A 335 -10.62 -2.32 10.32
CA ALA A 335 -11.17 -2.19 8.98
C ALA A 335 -10.69 -3.32 8.07
N VAL A 336 -11.57 -3.77 7.18
CA VAL A 336 -11.23 -4.71 6.11
C VAL A 336 -10.86 -3.91 4.85
N ARG A 337 -10.13 -4.50 3.93
CA ARG A 337 -9.54 -3.98 2.68
C ARG A 337 -10.16 -2.72 2.05
N MET A 338 -11.49 -2.58 2.03
CA MET A 338 -12.16 -1.46 1.34
C MET A 338 -11.99 -0.11 2.01
N VAL A 339 -11.53 -0.06 3.24
CA VAL A 339 -11.19 1.21 3.91
C VAL A 339 -9.87 1.78 3.36
N SER A 340 -9.19 1.06 2.46
CA SER A 340 -8.05 1.60 1.71
C SER A 340 -8.45 2.77 0.81
N GLU A 341 -9.72 2.89 0.40
CA GLU A 341 -10.19 3.93 -0.53
C GLU A 341 -11.27 4.81 0.10
N GLY A 342 -11.07 6.13 0.04
CA GLY A 342 -12.09 7.11 0.44
C GLY A 342 -12.18 7.45 1.93
N VAL A 343 -11.39 6.81 2.81
CA VAL A 343 -11.35 7.15 4.24
C VAL A 343 -10.30 8.22 4.49
N ASP A 344 -10.74 9.39 4.90
CA ASP A 344 -9.88 10.48 5.32
C ASP A 344 -10.07 10.73 6.82
N ILE A 345 -9.20 10.16 7.64
CA ILE A 345 -9.20 10.32 9.09
C ILE A 345 -7.83 10.90 9.52
N PRO A 346 -7.68 12.23 9.55
CA PRO A 346 -6.39 12.88 9.81
C PRO A 346 -5.78 12.56 11.18
N ARG A 347 -6.59 12.14 12.16
CA ARG A 347 -6.14 11.79 13.51
C ARG A 347 -5.51 10.39 13.62
N LEU A 348 -5.54 9.55 12.58
CA LEU A 348 -4.89 8.22 12.58
C LEU A 348 -3.37 8.38 12.66
N ALA A 349 -2.77 8.01 13.77
CA ALA A 349 -1.34 8.13 14.03
C ALA A 349 -0.62 6.77 14.19
N VAL A 350 -1.37 5.69 14.44
CA VAL A 350 -0.83 4.34 14.58
C VAL A 350 -1.57 3.38 13.66
N GLY A 351 -0.82 2.56 12.93
CA GLY A 351 -1.34 1.54 12.02
C GLY A 351 -0.83 0.16 12.35
N VAL A 352 -1.65 -0.87 12.15
CA VAL A 352 -1.23 -2.27 12.18
C VAL A 352 -1.59 -2.92 10.84
N TYR A 353 -0.59 -3.32 10.09
CA TYR A 353 -0.74 -3.98 8.79
C TYR A 353 -0.96 -5.48 9.00
N ALA A 354 -2.21 -5.86 9.25
CA ALA A 354 -2.62 -7.22 9.58
C ALA A 354 -3.31 -7.92 8.39
N THR A 355 -2.71 -7.78 7.20
CA THR A 355 -3.18 -8.40 5.96
C THR A 355 -2.02 -9.04 5.21
N SER A 356 -2.29 -10.05 4.40
CA SER A 356 -1.30 -10.72 3.57
C SER A 356 -1.15 -10.09 2.16
N VAL A 357 -1.81 -8.98 1.90
CA VAL A 357 -1.67 -8.25 0.61
C VAL A 357 -0.30 -7.58 0.57
N GLN A 358 0.44 -7.78 -0.52
CA GLN A 358 1.81 -7.27 -0.70
C GLN A 358 2.01 -6.46 -1.99
N THR A 359 0.92 -6.04 -2.63
CA THR A 359 1.04 -5.21 -3.83
C THR A 359 1.51 -3.80 -3.48
N PRO A 360 2.42 -3.20 -4.28
CA PRO A 360 2.90 -1.84 -4.05
C PRO A 360 1.77 -0.81 -3.99
N LEU A 361 0.74 -0.97 -4.82
CA LEU A 361 -0.43 -0.09 -4.85
C LEU A 361 -1.20 -0.13 -3.52
N TYR A 362 -1.58 -1.33 -3.08
CA TYR A 362 -2.33 -1.49 -1.83
C TYR A 362 -1.55 -1.00 -0.62
N PHE A 363 -0.23 -1.33 -0.56
CA PHE A 363 0.64 -0.85 0.50
C PHE A 363 0.69 0.68 0.54
N ALA A 364 0.92 1.33 -0.61
CA ALA A 364 0.97 2.80 -0.70
C ALA A 364 -0.38 3.44 -0.30
N GLN A 365 -1.51 2.87 -0.70
CA GLN A 365 -2.84 3.34 -0.30
C GLN A 365 -3.08 3.17 1.21
N ALA A 366 -2.71 2.02 1.77
CA ALA A 366 -2.82 1.74 3.20
C ALA A 366 -1.98 2.72 4.03
N ILE A 367 -0.69 2.90 3.67
CA ILE A 367 0.21 3.84 4.35
C ILE A 367 -0.25 5.29 4.15
N GLY A 368 -0.80 5.61 3.00
CA GLY A 368 -1.37 6.93 2.69
C GLY A 368 -2.44 7.42 3.68
N ARG A 369 -3.04 6.53 4.49
CA ARG A 369 -3.99 6.88 5.56
C ARG A 369 -3.30 7.52 6.77
N PHE A 370 -2.04 7.20 6.98
CA PHE A 370 -1.26 7.65 8.14
C PHE A 370 -0.37 8.86 7.86
N VAL A 371 -0.18 9.25 6.60
CA VAL A 371 0.74 10.33 6.24
C VAL A 371 0.21 11.74 6.46
N ARG A 372 -1.06 11.93 6.76
CA ARG A 372 -1.66 13.27 6.89
C ARG A 372 -1.20 13.98 8.13
N ALA A 373 -0.58 15.14 7.97
CA ALA A 373 -0.22 16.04 9.06
C ALA A 373 -1.37 17.01 9.35
N ARG A 374 -1.75 17.15 10.61
CA ARG A 374 -2.66 18.19 11.11
C ARG A 374 -1.89 19.37 11.68
N ARG A 375 -0.72 19.07 12.22
CA ARG A 375 0.21 20.05 12.83
C ARG A 375 1.66 19.72 12.42
N PRO A 376 2.53 20.71 12.36
CA PRO A 376 3.96 20.48 12.17
C PRO A 376 4.53 19.54 13.23
N GLY A 377 5.46 18.69 12.85
CA GLY A 377 6.15 17.76 13.73
C GLY A 377 5.37 16.50 14.13
N GLU A 378 4.12 16.31 13.67
CA GLU A 378 3.42 15.04 13.90
C GLU A 378 4.16 13.88 13.23
N THR A 379 4.21 12.72 13.90
CA THR A 379 4.74 11.46 13.35
C THR A 379 3.66 10.39 13.37
N ALA A 380 3.72 9.45 12.43
CA ALA A 380 2.92 8.24 12.45
C ALA A 380 3.79 7.01 12.64
N SER A 381 3.19 5.91 13.09
CA SER A 381 3.88 4.63 13.30
C SER A 381 3.04 3.51 12.70
N VAL A 382 3.64 2.66 11.86
CA VAL A 382 2.95 1.52 11.26
C VAL A 382 3.69 0.23 11.63
N PHE A 383 2.96 -0.66 12.28
CA PHE A 383 3.41 -2.00 12.65
C PHE A 383 3.17 -2.95 11.50
N LEU A 384 4.18 -3.70 11.10
CA LEU A 384 4.10 -4.64 9.99
C LEU A 384 4.92 -5.91 10.26
N PRO A 385 4.52 -7.05 9.70
CA PRO A 385 5.34 -8.26 9.78
C PRO A 385 6.63 -8.11 8.98
N SER A 386 7.73 -8.66 9.51
CA SER A 386 9.06 -8.67 8.87
C SER A 386 9.10 -9.61 7.65
N VAL A 387 8.29 -9.30 6.64
CA VAL A 387 8.28 -10.00 5.36
C VAL A 387 9.13 -9.21 4.36
N PRO A 388 10.08 -9.84 3.63
CA PRO A 388 11.02 -9.12 2.77
C PRO A 388 10.38 -8.14 1.80
N THR A 389 9.26 -8.52 1.17
CA THR A 389 8.52 -7.64 0.25
C THR A 389 7.98 -6.40 0.97
N LEU A 390 7.39 -6.53 2.17
CA LEU A 390 6.88 -5.39 2.93
C LEU A 390 7.99 -4.48 3.43
N LEU A 391 9.12 -5.05 3.86
CA LEU A 391 10.29 -4.28 4.28
C LEU A 391 10.84 -3.45 3.13
N GLN A 392 10.91 -4.04 1.94
CA GLN A 392 11.30 -3.31 0.73
C GLN A 392 10.32 -2.19 0.40
N LEU A 393 9.01 -2.45 0.44
CA LEU A 393 7.99 -1.43 0.19
C LEU A 393 8.06 -0.29 1.21
N ALA A 394 8.29 -0.60 2.49
CA ALA A 394 8.45 0.39 3.55
C ALA A 394 9.70 1.27 3.34
N ALA A 395 10.83 0.66 2.95
CA ALA A 395 12.07 1.39 2.66
C ALA A 395 11.97 2.28 1.40
N GLU A 396 11.06 1.95 0.48
CA GLU A 396 10.89 2.64 -0.79
C GLU A 396 9.68 3.58 -0.82
N VAL A 397 8.94 3.70 0.28
CA VAL A 397 7.71 4.51 0.32
C VAL A 397 7.94 5.97 -0.10
N GLU A 398 9.14 6.49 0.14
CA GLU A 398 9.53 7.86 -0.18
C GLU A 398 10.01 8.05 -1.63
N LYS A 399 10.27 6.96 -2.35
CA LYS A 399 10.70 7.01 -3.75
C LYS A 399 9.48 7.21 -4.65
N SER A 400 9.58 8.18 -5.56
CA SER A 400 8.60 8.34 -6.63
C SER A 400 8.69 7.13 -7.57
N ARG A 401 7.54 6.55 -7.91
CA ARG A 401 7.45 5.42 -8.84
C ARG A 401 6.51 5.77 -9.98
N ASP A 402 6.86 5.31 -11.19
CA ASP A 402 6.09 5.48 -12.40
C ASP A 402 5.55 4.14 -12.88
N HIS A 403 4.36 4.15 -13.50
CA HIS A 403 3.79 2.94 -14.10
C HIS A 403 4.55 2.57 -15.39
N ALA A 404 5.05 1.33 -15.48
CA ALA A 404 5.76 0.81 -16.64
C ALA A 404 4.91 -0.20 -17.43
N LEU A 405 4.86 -0.05 -18.76
CA LEU A 405 4.14 -0.97 -19.65
C LEU A 405 4.96 -2.25 -19.99
N ASP A 406 6.28 -2.16 -19.93
CA ASP A 406 7.21 -3.21 -20.37
C ASP A 406 7.87 -3.96 -19.19
N GLY A 407 7.24 -3.97 -17.99
CA GLY A 407 7.81 -4.58 -16.79
C GLY A 407 7.54 -6.09 -16.64
N PRO A 408 8.27 -6.82 -15.76
CA PRO A 408 8.08 -8.25 -15.49
C PRO A 408 6.77 -8.59 -14.74
N ALA A 409 5.74 -7.79 -14.93
CA ALA A 409 4.50 -7.77 -14.16
C ALA A 409 3.64 -9.04 -14.26
N LYS A 410 3.86 -9.93 -15.24
CA LYS A 410 2.99 -11.10 -15.47
C LYS A 410 3.06 -12.15 -14.34
N GLU A 411 4.23 -12.38 -13.75
CA GLU A 411 4.35 -13.40 -12.68
C GLU A 411 3.83 -12.88 -11.34
N GLN A 412 4.04 -11.60 -11.03
CA GLN A 412 3.51 -10.98 -9.81
C GLN A 412 1.99 -10.77 -9.89
N PHE A 413 1.46 -10.39 -11.06
CA PHE A 413 0.03 -10.21 -11.27
C PHE A 413 -0.75 -11.52 -11.14
N LEU A 414 -0.27 -12.63 -11.75
CA LEU A 414 -0.88 -13.95 -11.59
C LEU A 414 -0.86 -14.42 -10.14
N ALA A 415 0.22 -14.15 -9.40
CA ALA A 415 0.30 -14.49 -7.98
C ALA A 415 -0.70 -13.66 -7.13
N ASP A 416 -0.84 -12.37 -7.43
CA ASP A 416 -1.74 -11.46 -6.71
C ASP A 416 -3.22 -11.73 -7.05
N GLU A 417 -3.54 -12.04 -8.31
CA GLU A 417 -4.88 -12.42 -8.74
C GLU A 417 -5.29 -13.80 -8.21
N LEU A 418 -4.38 -14.78 -8.21
CA LEU A 418 -4.57 -16.07 -7.59
C LEU A 418 -4.73 -15.96 -6.07
N LEU A 419 -3.94 -15.08 -5.42
CA LEU A 419 -4.07 -14.80 -4.00
C LEU A 419 -5.37 -14.06 -3.68
N ALA A 420 -5.79 -13.12 -4.53
CA ALA A 420 -7.06 -12.41 -4.41
C ALA A 420 -8.26 -13.31 -4.74
N ALA A 421 -8.13 -14.25 -5.66
CA ALA A 421 -9.14 -15.26 -5.98
C ALA A 421 -9.24 -16.31 -4.85
N ALA A 422 -8.12 -16.85 -4.38
CA ALA A 422 -8.08 -17.76 -3.23
C ALA A 422 -8.65 -17.13 -1.95
N ASN A 423 -8.48 -15.83 -1.80
CA ASN A 423 -9.05 -15.09 -0.66
C ASN A 423 -10.54 -14.72 -0.89
N ARG A 424 -11.05 -14.67 -2.14
CA ARG A 424 -12.49 -14.51 -2.44
C ARG A 424 -13.26 -15.81 -2.22
N GLU A 425 -12.67 -16.94 -2.57
CA GLU A 425 -13.23 -18.28 -2.31
C GLU A 425 -13.30 -18.61 -0.80
N GLN A 426 -12.50 -17.94 0.06
CA GLN A 426 -12.59 -18.06 1.52
C GLN A 426 -13.67 -17.16 2.16
N ASP A 427 -14.23 -16.18 1.44
CA ASP A 427 -15.36 -15.35 1.90
C ASP A 427 -16.73 -16.04 1.62
N GLU A 428 -16.79 -17.03 0.71
CA GLU A 428 -17.92 -17.93 0.57
C GLU A 428 -17.67 -19.17 1.44
N ASP A 429 -18.57 -19.45 2.39
CA ASP A 429 -18.59 -20.60 3.31
C ASP A 429 -18.37 -21.94 2.55
N THR A 430 -17.17 -22.22 2.14
CA THR A 430 -16.77 -23.55 1.67
C THR A 430 -15.97 -24.22 2.78
N ASP A 431 -16.48 -25.36 3.26
CA ASP A 431 -15.84 -26.34 4.17
C ASP A 431 -14.54 -26.96 3.55
N ASP A 432 -13.73 -26.18 2.88
CA ASP A 432 -12.43 -26.63 2.42
C ASP A 432 -11.41 -26.51 3.58
N GLU A 433 -10.93 -27.68 4.01
CA GLU A 433 -9.88 -27.77 5.03
C GLU A 433 -8.69 -26.86 4.67
N PRO A 434 -8.24 -25.99 5.60
CA PRO A 434 -7.17 -25.06 5.35
C PRO A 434 -5.90 -25.78 4.89
N ALA A 435 -5.15 -25.19 3.96
CA ALA A 435 -3.94 -25.77 3.39
C ALA A 435 -2.87 -26.12 4.46
N PHE A 436 -2.98 -25.57 5.65
CA PHE A 436 -2.18 -25.85 6.82
C PHE A 436 -2.91 -25.39 8.09
N THR A 437 -2.47 -25.89 9.25
CA THR A 437 -3.00 -25.49 10.57
C THR A 437 -1.90 -24.71 11.31
N ALA A 438 -2.19 -23.48 11.71
CA ALA A 438 -1.32 -22.70 12.59
C ALA A 438 -1.21 -23.37 13.96
N LEU A 439 0.00 -23.48 14.51
CA LEU A 439 0.24 -24.08 15.82
C LEU A 439 0.74 -23.06 16.84
N GLN A 440 1.76 -22.30 16.48
CA GLN A 440 2.39 -21.33 17.37
C GLN A 440 3.02 -20.19 16.59
N ALA A 441 2.99 -18.97 17.18
CA ALA A 441 3.72 -17.82 16.66
C ALA A 441 4.23 -16.98 17.85
N SER A 442 5.52 -16.64 17.85
CA SER A 442 6.09 -15.65 18.79
C SER A 442 6.28 -14.31 18.07
N ALA A 443 6.47 -13.23 18.83
CA ALA A 443 6.75 -11.90 18.27
C ALA A 443 7.97 -11.26 18.94
N HIS A 444 8.72 -10.48 18.16
CA HIS A 444 9.73 -9.55 18.67
C HIS A 444 9.90 -8.40 17.67
N LEU A 445 10.26 -7.21 18.16
CA LEU A 445 10.60 -6.09 17.29
C LEU A 445 11.92 -6.43 16.58
N ASP A 446 11.89 -6.58 15.27
CA ASP A 446 13.05 -6.90 14.45
C ASP A 446 13.86 -5.63 14.14
N ARG A 447 13.20 -4.62 13.56
CA ARG A 447 13.82 -3.34 13.19
C ARG A 447 12.80 -2.23 13.06
N VAL A 448 13.30 -0.99 13.03
CA VAL A 448 12.52 0.20 12.68
C VAL A 448 13.05 0.72 11.34
N ILE A 449 12.16 0.95 10.38
CA ILE A 449 12.49 1.53 9.07
C ILE A 449 12.00 2.97 9.03
N TYR A 450 12.88 3.89 8.64
CA TYR A 450 12.57 5.30 8.50
C TYR A 450 13.50 5.94 7.45
N ASP A 451 12.96 6.72 6.52
CA ASP A 451 13.72 7.44 5.47
C ASP A 451 14.68 6.51 4.69
N GLY A 452 14.22 5.30 4.37
CA GLY A 452 15.01 4.27 3.69
C GLY A 452 16.16 3.67 4.54
N GLY A 453 16.34 4.11 5.78
CA GLY A 453 17.29 3.57 6.75
C GLY A 453 16.66 2.52 7.67
N GLU A 454 17.46 1.55 8.11
CA GLU A 454 17.06 0.52 9.07
C GLU A 454 17.77 0.77 10.41
N TYR A 455 17.01 0.72 11.51
CA TYR A 455 17.48 0.98 12.87
C TYR A 455 17.03 -0.16 13.80
N GLY A 456 17.85 -0.46 14.80
CA GLY A 456 17.59 -1.51 15.78
C GLY A 456 18.28 -2.83 15.44
N THR A 457 18.41 -3.69 16.45
CA THR A 457 19.13 -4.97 16.40
C THR A 457 18.28 -6.13 16.93
N GLY A 458 16.96 -6.01 16.86
CA GLY A 458 16.03 -6.96 17.45
C GLY A 458 15.81 -6.69 18.95
N ALA A 459 14.56 -6.66 19.37
CA ALA A 459 14.17 -6.45 20.76
C ALA A 459 12.97 -7.33 21.14
N GLY A 460 13.07 -8.04 22.25
CA GLY A 460 11.98 -8.87 22.78
C GLY A 460 10.76 -8.02 23.14
N VAL A 461 9.56 -8.55 22.99
CA VAL A 461 8.32 -7.88 23.38
C VAL A 461 8.36 -7.54 24.88
N GLY A 462 8.10 -6.29 25.22
CA GLY A 462 8.13 -5.77 26.58
C GLY A 462 9.53 -5.44 27.11
N SER A 463 10.60 -5.61 26.31
CA SER A 463 11.97 -5.23 26.70
C SER A 463 12.13 -3.71 26.78
N GLU A 464 13.17 -3.24 27.51
CA GLU A 464 13.52 -1.82 27.56
C GLU A 464 13.83 -1.28 26.17
N ASP A 465 14.55 -2.05 25.34
CA ASP A 465 14.90 -1.68 23.98
C ASP A 465 13.65 -1.46 23.10
N GLU A 466 12.65 -2.35 23.17
CA GLU A 466 11.37 -2.16 22.48
C GLU A 466 10.67 -0.91 23.00
N LEU A 467 10.58 -0.75 24.33
CA LEU A 467 9.92 0.39 24.97
C LEU A 467 10.58 1.72 24.58
N GLU A 468 11.90 1.75 24.39
CA GLU A 468 12.58 2.93 23.88
C GLU A 468 12.13 3.32 22.47
N TYR A 469 11.96 2.36 21.54
CA TYR A 469 11.45 2.65 20.20
C TYR A 469 9.96 3.01 20.22
N LEU A 470 9.16 2.34 21.03
CA LEU A 470 7.75 2.67 21.20
C LEU A 470 7.55 4.04 21.90
N GLY A 471 8.49 4.45 22.75
CA GLY A 471 8.48 5.70 23.51
C GLY A 471 8.95 6.94 22.72
N LEU A 472 9.12 6.86 21.39
CA LEU A 472 9.41 8.02 20.57
C LEU A 472 8.31 9.08 20.71
N PRO A 473 8.64 10.38 20.89
CA PRO A 473 7.63 11.43 20.92
C PRO A 473 6.75 11.43 19.67
N GLY A 474 5.46 11.73 19.84
CA GLY A 474 4.51 11.84 18.71
C GLY A 474 4.70 13.12 17.88
N LEU A 475 5.43 14.10 18.41
CA LEU A 475 5.73 15.38 17.79
C LEU A 475 7.24 15.52 17.63
N LEU A 476 7.75 15.26 16.43
CA LEU A 476 9.18 15.37 16.06
C LEU A 476 9.30 15.77 14.60
N GLU A 477 10.17 16.72 14.31
CA GLU A 477 10.58 17.03 12.94
C GLU A 477 11.37 15.85 12.33
N PRO A 478 11.34 15.65 11.00
CA PRO A 478 11.98 14.51 10.32
C PRO A 478 13.45 14.29 10.70
N ASP A 479 14.23 15.38 10.79
CA ASP A 479 15.65 15.31 11.17
C ASP A 479 15.84 14.90 12.63
N GLN A 480 14.94 15.30 13.52
CA GLN A 480 14.95 14.89 14.93
C GLN A 480 14.64 13.40 15.07
N VAL A 481 13.70 12.86 14.27
CA VAL A 481 13.41 11.42 14.23
C VAL A 481 14.66 10.65 13.84
N ARG A 482 15.33 11.07 12.75
CA ARG A 482 16.56 10.43 12.25
C ARG A 482 17.68 10.47 13.31
N ALA A 483 17.91 11.62 13.89
CA ALA A 483 18.95 11.79 14.91
C ALA A 483 18.69 10.92 16.16
N LEU A 484 17.43 10.82 16.59
CA LEU A 484 17.04 10.02 17.75
C LEU A 484 17.16 8.53 17.48
N LEU A 485 16.72 8.04 16.31
CA LEU A 485 16.87 6.66 15.89
C LEU A 485 18.36 6.26 15.80
N ALA A 486 19.19 7.10 15.16
CA ALA A 486 20.64 6.87 15.07
C ALA A 486 21.30 6.82 16.46
N LYS A 487 20.92 7.70 17.37
CA LYS A 487 21.42 7.69 18.76
C LYS A 487 21.04 6.42 19.49
N ARG A 488 19.80 5.94 19.37
CA ARG A 488 19.34 4.71 20.00
C ARG A 488 20.06 3.49 19.46
N GLN A 489 20.21 3.39 18.15
CA GLN A 489 20.98 2.33 17.52
C GLN A 489 22.43 2.32 18.02
N ALA A 490 23.09 3.49 18.11
CA ALA A 490 24.44 3.59 18.63
C ALA A 490 24.52 3.12 20.09
N THR A 491 23.52 3.44 20.93
CA THR A 491 23.45 2.97 22.32
C THR A 491 23.28 1.46 22.40
N GLN A 492 22.39 0.85 21.61
CA GLN A 492 22.21 -0.60 21.54
C GLN A 492 23.48 -1.31 21.06
N VAL A 493 24.13 -0.81 20.01
CA VAL A 493 25.40 -1.38 19.52
C VAL A 493 26.51 -1.27 20.57
N ALA A 494 26.54 -0.19 21.36
CA ALA A 494 27.51 -0.01 22.45
C ALA A 494 27.22 -0.93 23.67
N ALA A 495 25.94 -1.18 23.95
CA ALA A 495 25.48 -2.04 25.04
C ALA A 495 25.53 -3.54 24.67
N ALA A 496 25.55 -3.86 23.38
CA ALA A 496 25.66 -5.25 22.93
C ALA A 496 26.95 -5.86 23.47
N PRO A 497 26.91 -7.03 24.14
CA PRO A 497 28.12 -7.70 24.61
C PRO A 497 29.02 -7.88 23.40
N LYS A 498 30.28 -7.40 23.49
CA LYS A 498 31.29 -7.65 22.45
C LYS A 498 31.26 -9.16 22.18
N PRO A 499 31.03 -9.60 20.94
CA PRO A 499 31.03 -11.00 20.64
C PRO A 499 32.40 -11.51 21.06
N ALA A 500 32.46 -12.39 22.07
CA ALA A 500 33.62 -13.23 22.29
C ALA A 500 33.86 -13.88 20.92
N ALA A 501 35.11 -13.84 20.44
CA ALA A 501 35.51 -14.40 19.16
C ALA A 501 35.29 -15.92 19.15
N ALA A 502 34.04 -16.36 19.13
CA ALA A 502 33.61 -17.68 18.74
C ALA A 502 33.56 -17.73 17.22
N PRO A 503 34.06 -18.76 16.57
CA PRO A 503 33.90 -18.90 15.12
C PRO A 503 32.41 -18.82 14.84
N ARG A 504 31.99 -17.84 13.99
CA ARG A 504 30.63 -17.76 13.50
C ARG A 504 30.29 -19.10 12.86
N GLU A 505 29.49 -19.91 13.51
CA GLU A 505 28.81 -21.02 12.84
C GLU A 505 27.97 -20.37 11.74
N ARG A 506 28.37 -20.63 10.50
CA ARG A 506 27.60 -20.16 9.33
C ARG A 506 26.21 -20.74 9.45
N SER A 507 25.19 -19.93 9.30
CA SER A 507 23.81 -20.43 9.28
C SER A 507 23.67 -21.54 8.23
N ALA A 508 22.79 -22.50 8.46
CA ALA A 508 22.55 -23.58 7.49
C ALA A 508 22.22 -23.02 6.09
N PHE A 509 21.63 -21.85 6.03
CA PHE A 509 21.35 -21.11 4.80
C PHE A 509 22.62 -20.57 4.13
N GLU A 510 23.51 -19.91 4.87
CA GLU A 510 24.79 -19.41 4.32
C GLU A 510 25.66 -20.57 3.81
N VAL A 511 25.65 -21.69 4.52
CA VAL A 511 26.30 -22.93 4.08
C VAL A 511 25.68 -23.41 2.76
N LEU A 512 24.35 -23.50 2.69
CA LEU A 512 23.65 -23.96 1.49
C LEU A 512 23.84 -23.00 0.30
N GLN A 513 23.80 -21.69 0.53
CA GLN A 513 24.11 -20.69 -0.51
C GLN A 513 25.55 -20.80 -1.00
N GLY A 514 26.49 -20.97 -0.08
CA GLY A 514 27.90 -21.19 -0.42
C GLY A 514 28.07 -22.41 -1.32
N LEU A 515 27.47 -23.53 -0.93
CA LEU A 515 27.52 -24.79 -1.68
C LEU A 515 26.86 -24.64 -3.07
N ARG A 516 25.73 -23.96 -3.18
CA ARG A 516 25.08 -23.72 -4.49
C ARG A 516 25.94 -22.84 -5.41
N LYS A 517 26.58 -21.81 -4.86
CA LYS A 517 27.49 -20.94 -5.60
C LYS A 517 28.71 -21.74 -6.10
N GLU A 518 29.27 -22.60 -5.27
CA GLU A 518 30.38 -23.48 -5.62
C GLU A 518 29.99 -24.49 -6.71
N LEU A 519 28.84 -25.16 -6.56
CA LEU A 519 28.32 -26.09 -7.56
C LEU A 519 28.12 -25.39 -8.92
N ASN A 520 27.51 -24.19 -8.94
CA ASN A 520 27.31 -23.43 -10.18
C ASN A 520 28.64 -23.02 -10.82
N GLY A 521 29.65 -22.67 -10.04
CA GLY A 521 31.01 -22.41 -10.53
C GLY A 521 31.63 -23.64 -11.20
N LEU A 522 31.50 -24.82 -10.58
CA LEU A 522 32.00 -26.09 -11.12
C LEU A 522 31.26 -26.50 -12.40
N VAL A 523 29.94 -26.32 -12.44
CA VAL A 523 29.10 -26.58 -13.63
C VAL A 523 29.52 -25.66 -14.78
N GLY A 524 29.76 -24.37 -14.51
CA GLY A 524 30.26 -23.42 -15.50
C GLY A 524 31.63 -23.80 -16.04
N ALA A 525 32.58 -24.19 -15.16
CA ALA A 525 33.88 -24.65 -15.58
C ALA A 525 33.80 -25.94 -16.43
N TRP A 526 32.92 -26.87 -16.05
CA TRP A 526 32.68 -28.09 -16.80
C TRP A 526 32.04 -27.86 -18.17
N HIS A 527 31.10 -26.94 -18.24
CA HIS A 527 30.49 -26.47 -19.49
C HIS A 527 31.57 -25.95 -20.48
N HIS A 528 32.44 -25.06 -20.01
CA HIS A 528 33.52 -24.52 -20.84
C HIS A 528 34.50 -25.60 -21.34
N ARG A 529 34.72 -26.64 -20.53
CA ARG A 529 35.63 -27.73 -20.86
C ARG A 529 35.02 -28.78 -21.80
N THR A 530 33.73 -29.05 -21.71
CA THR A 530 33.07 -30.16 -22.41
C THR A 530 32.09 -29.74 -23.49
N GLY A 531 31.67 -28.47 -23.52
CA GLY A 531 30.61 -27.96 -24.40
C GLY A 531 29.20 -28.40 -24.04
N LEU A 532 29.02 -29.19 -22.98
CA LEU A 532 27.69 -29.67 -22.55
C LEU A 532 26.87 -28.52 -21.97
N PRO A 533 25.58 -28.37 -22.34
CA PRO A 533 24.71 -27.34 -21.73
C PRO A 533 24.56 -27.54 -20.22
N HIS A 534 24.48 -26.43 -19.45
CA HIS A 534 24.32 -26.45 -17.98
C HIS A 534 23.17 -27.37 -17.52
N GLY A 535 22.02 -27.34 -18.24
CA GLY A 535 20.87 -28.20 -17.94
C GLY A 535 21.17 -29.70 -18.07
N ALA A 536 21.98 -30.10 -19.06
CA ALA A 536 22.41 -31.49 -19.23
C ALA A 536 23.36 -31.94 -18.11
N ILE A 537 24.27 -31.07 -17.68
CA ILE A 537 25.19 -31.34 -16.55
C ILE A 537 24.39 -31.55 -15.26
N HIS A 538 23.44 -30.66 -14.96
CA HIS A 538 22.56 -30.82 -13.80
C HIS A 538 21.66 -32.06 -13.88
N ALA A 539 21.20 -32.45 -15.08
CA ALA A 539 20.44 -33.70 -15.27
C ALA A 539 21.32 -34.93 -14.98
N GLN A 540 22.55 -34.94 -15.48
CA GLN A 540 23.51 -36.03 -15.24
C GLN A 540 23.85 -36.15 -13.75
N LEU A 541 24.06 -35.02 -13.05
CA LEU A 541 24.29 -35.00 -11.59
C LEU A 541 23.09 -35.54 -10.81
N ARG A 542 21.87 -35.27 -11.23
CA ARG A 542 20.67 -35.84 -10.61
C ARG A 542 20.55 -37.34 -10.84
N THR A 543 20.95 -37.81 -12.01
CA THR A 543 20.93 -39.23 -12.32
C THR A 543 21.96 -39.98 -11.46
N GLU A 544 23.15 -39.40 -11.22
CA GLU A 544 24.22 -40.03 -10.43
C GLU A 544 24.00 -39.91 -8.92
N CYS A 545 23.66 -38.71 -8.42
CA CYS A 545 23.55 -38.43 -6.98
C CYS A 545 22.12 -38.53 -6.45
N GLY A 546 21.12 -38.63 -7.33
CA GLY A 546 19.72 -38.59 -6.94
C GLY A 546 19.22 -37.22 -6.47
N GLY A 547 17.99 -37.20 -5.91
CA GLY A 547 17.41 -36.05 -5.24
C GLY A 547 16.72 -35.04 -6.18
N PRO A 548 16.09 -34.00 -5.60
CA PRO A 548 15.30 -33.00 -6.32
C PRO A 548 16.20 -32.02 -7.11
N PRO A 549 15.62 -31.10 -7.92
CA PRO A 549 16.39 -30.02 -8.55
C PRO A 549 17.21 -29.22 -7.54
N THR A 550 18.35 -28.64 -7.97
CA THR A 550 19.33 -27.96 -7.10
C THR A 550 18.70 -26.81 -6.29
N ALA A 551 17.64 -26.18 -6.80
CA ALA A 551 16.93 -25.12 -6.12
C ALA A 551 16.24 -25.55 -4.81
N VAL A 552 15.84 -26.83 -4.71
CA VAL A 552 15.15 -27.41 -3.54
C VAL A 552 15.95 -28.50 -2.86
N ALA A 553 17.20 -28.73 -3.30
CA ALA A 553 18.08 -29.73 -2.73
C ALA A 553 18.63 -29.30 -1.36
N THR A 554 18.76 -30.25 -0.42
CA THR A 554 19.38 -30.03 0.89
C THR A 554 20.90 -29.76 0.77
N ALA A 555 21.51 -29.21 1.81
CA ALA A 555 22.96 -28.96 1.84
C ALA A 555 23.79 -30.23 1.53
N GLN A 556 23.38 -31.36 2.10
CA GLN A 556 24.05 -32.65 1.85
C GLN A 556 23.93 -33.06 0.38
N GLN A 557 22.76 -32.96 -0.23
CA GLN A 557 22.56 -33.30 -1.65
C GLN A 557 23.35 -32.38 -2.60
N VAL A 558 23.47 -31.08 -2.25
CA VAL A 558 24.30 -30.15 -3.03
C VAL A 558 25.81 -30.52 -2.86
N GLN A 559 26.23 -30.87 -1.66
CA GLN A 559 27.60 -31.32 -1.40
C GLN A 559 27.93 -32.60 -2.18
N ASP A 560 27.05 -33.59 -2.19
CA ASP A 560 27.25 -34.86 -2.94
C ASP A 560 27.44 -34.57 -4.45
N ARG A 561 26.73 -33.59 -5.00
CA ARG A 561 26.88 -33.13 -6.40
C ARG A 561 28.20 -32.41 -6.66
N ILE A 562 28.65 -31.59 -5.72
CA ILE A 562 29.99 -30.96 -5.78
C ILE A 562 31.08 -32.06 -5.82
N ASP A 563 30.97 -33.07 -4.97
CA ASP A 563 31.94 -34.15 -4.90
C ASP A 563 31.91 -35.02 -6.17
N ALA A 564 30.72 -35.23 -6.78
CA ALA A 564 30.60 -35.87 -8.08
C ALA A 564 31.31 -35.04 -9.18
N MET A 565 31.10 -33.74 -9.21
CA MET A 565 31.79 -32.86 -10.16
C MET A 565 33.29 -32.87 -10.01
N ARG A 566 33.79 -32.92 -8.77
CA ARG A 566 35.21 -33.03 -8.47
C ARG A 566 35.78 -34.39 -8.93
N ARG A 567 35.02 -35.49 -8.72
CA ARG A 567 35.38 -36.82 -9.26
C ARG A 567 35.47 -36.82 -10.79
N TRP A 568 34.48 -36.22 -11.47
CA TRP A 568 34.51 -36.11 -12.93
C TRP A 568 35.72 -35.31 -13.42
N ALA A 569 36.08 -34.25 -12.70
CA ALA A 569 37.24 -33.44 -13.04
C ALA A 569 38.57 -34.20 -12.83
N ALA A 570 38.65 -35.12 -11.85
CA ALA A 570 39.81 -35.94 -11.59
C ALA A 570 39.94 -37.14 -12.54
N ALA A 571 38.81 -37.77 -12.91
CA ALA A 571 38.80 -38.98 -13.76
C ALA A 571 39.16 -38.73 -15.24
N ARG A 572 39.21 -37.47 -15.68
CA ARG A 572 39.55 -37.04 -17.05
C ARG A 572 40.86 -36.24 -17.12
N ARG A 573 41.78 -36.44 -16.19
CA ARG A 573 43.18 -35.96 -16.32
C ARG A 573 44.06 -37.01 -17.03
#